data_7368408d5a2bed7e034b42e5b3213fcf
#
_entry.id   7368408d5a2bed7e034b42e5b3213fcf
#
_cell.length_a   1.000
_cell.length_b   1.000
_cell.length_c   1.000
_cell.angle_alpha   90.00
_cell.angle_beta   90.00
_cell.angle_gamma   90.00
#
_symmetry.space_group_name_H-M   'P 1'
#
loop_
_entity.id
_entity.type
_entity.pdbx_description
1 polymer ?
#
loop_
_entity_poly.entity_id
_entity_poly.type
_entity_poly.pdbx_seq_one_letter_code
_entity_poly.pdbx_strand_id
1 'polypeptide(L)'
;MKHVLTIAGSDSGGGAGIQADLKTFSALGVYGMSVLTAVTAQNTLGVQAVEELSPEIVDAQLTSIFSDIRVDAIKIGMVSNAQTIRVIARHLRKQTVPIILDPVMVAKGGHALLRTEAEQALISELLPLATLVTPNLPEAERLTGQSVTNLEEMQLAMHQLATQTGAVLLKGGHLSGAATDLLFDGEVEHRFTSERLDNQHTHGTGCTLSAAIAARMALGEDLQDSVRQAKNYVTEAIRHGFALGQGIGPTHHFHSLWRDTHVYDHS
;
A
#
# COMPACT_ATOMS: atom_id res chain seq x y z
N MET A 1 2.87 -1.60 23.02
CA MET A 1 2.23 -1.31 21.73
C MET A 1 3.23 -1.60 20.61
N LYS A 2 2.81 -2.12 19.48
CA LYS A 2 3.65 -2.32 18.29
C LYS A 2 3.73 -1.03 17.49
N HIS A 3 4.86 -0.81 16.82
CA HIS A 3 5.16 0.41 16.09
C HIS A 3 5.36 0.10 14.59
N VAL A 4 4.62 0.76 13.71
CA VAL A 4 4.69 0.54 12.27
C VAL A 4 5.06 1.84 11.58
N LEU A 5 6.05 1.78 10.70
CA LEU A 5 6.52 2.92 9.91
C LEU A 5 5.92 2.86 8.50
N THR A 6 5.27 3.95 8.06
CA THR A 6 5.00 4.15 6.63
C THR A 6 6.04 5.09 6.01
N ILE A 7 6.48 4.77 4.80
CA ILE A 7 7.37 5.59 3.96
C ILE A 7 6.60 5.84 2.66
N ALA A 8 5.97 7.01 2.52
CA ALA A 8 5.10 7.30 1.38
C ALA A 8 4.84 8.80 1.20
N GLY A 9 4.17 9.15 0.12
CA GLY A 9 3.66 10.49 -0.11
C GLY A 9 2.46 10.82 0.77
N SER A 10 2.23 12.13 0.96
CA SER A 10 1.08 12.68 1.68
C SER A 10 -0.06 12.96 0.70
N ASP A 11 -1.28 12.52 1.02
CA ASP A 11 -2.52 12.88 0.33
C ASP A 11 -3.27 13.94 1.15
N SER A 12 -3.33 15.18 0.63
CA SER A 12 -4.03 16.28 1.31
C SER A 12 -5.54 16.04 1.46
N GLY A 13 -6.14 15.22 0.60
CA GLY A 13 -7.54 14.76 0.71
C GLY A 13 -7.76 13.72 1.80
N GLY A 14 -6.68 13.10 2.29
CA GLY A 14 -6.69 12.21 3.44
C GLY A 14 -7.16 10.78 3.17
N GLY A 15 -7.43 10.41 1.91
CA GLY A 15 -7.97 9.10 1.54
C GLY A 15 -6.91 8.04 1.19
N ALA A 16 -5.69 8.46 0.85
CA ALA A 16 -4.58 7.59 0.46
C ALA A 16 -3.27 8.01 1.15
N GLY A 17 -2.13 7.51 0.68
CA GLY A 17 -0.81 7.86 1.18
C GLY A 17 -0.65 7.62 2.68
N ILE A 18 0.24 8.41 3.31
CA ILE A 18 0.49 8.28 4.76
C ILE A 18 -0.78 8.47 5.60
N GLN A 19 -1.75 9.25 5.13
CA GLN A 19 -2.98 9.50 5.88
C GLN A 19 -3.84 8.22 5.96
N ALA A 20 -4.00 7.49 4.87
CA ALA A 20 -4.67 6.19 4.88
C ALA A 20 -3.90 5.18 5.75
N ASP A 21 -2.56 5.18 5.64
CA ASP A 21 -1.70 4.27 6.39
C ASP A 21 -1.83 4.51 7.91
N LEU A 22 -1.68 5.76 8.37
CA LEU A 22 -1.79 6.12 9.78
C LEU A 22 -3.18 5.86 10.36
N LYS A 23 -4.25 6.15 9.59
CA LYS A 23 -5.63 5.81 9.97
C LYS A 23 -5.80 4.30 10.13
N THR A 24 -5.26 3.51 9.19
CA THR A 24 -5.30 2.05 9.23
C THR A 24 -4.54 1.51 10.42
N PHE A 25 -3.33 2.00 10.68
CA PHE A 25 -2.53 1.62 11.84
C PHE A 25 -3.28 1.90 13.15
N SER A 26 -3.86 3.09 13.28
CA SER A 26 -4.64 3.48 14.45
C SER A 26 -5.88 2.59 14.63
N ALA A 27 -6.60 2.30 13.55
CA ALA A 27 -7.79 1.45 13.58
C ALA A 27 -7.47 0.01 13.98
N LEU A 28 -6.27 -0.48 13.68
CA LEU A 28 -5.79 -1.83 14.01
C LEU A 28 -4.97 -1.89 15.31
N GLY A 29 -4.90 -0.79 16.07
CA GLY A 29 -4.33 -0.77 17.42
C GLY A 29 -2.80 -0.77 17.46
N VAL A 30 -2.12 -0.33 16.41
CA VAL A 30 -0.66 -0.14 16.39
C VAL A 30 -0.31 1.34 16.32
N TYR A 31 0.87 1.72 16.84
CA TYR A 31 1.37 3.09 16.76
C TYR A 31 1.98 3.33 15.38
N GLY A 32 1.40 4.28 14.63
CA GLY A 32 1.86 4.63 13.29
C GLY A 32 2.86 5.79 13.31
N MET A 33 3.97 5.61 12.59
CA MET A 33 4.97 6.64 12.30
C MET A 33 5.04 6.86 10.80
N SER A 34 5.51 8.03 10.36
CA SER A 34 5.61 8.32 8.93
C SER A 34 6.90 9.01 8.54
N VAL A 35 7.43 8.62 7.38
CA VAL A 35 8.44 9.33 6.59
C VAL A 35 7.79 9.79 5.31
N LEU A 36 7.77 11.08 5.08
CA LEU A 36 7.19 11.68 3.87
C LEU A 36 8.21 11.65 2.73
N THR A 37 7.77 11.20 1.56
CA THR A 37 8.57 11.21 0.32
C THR A 37 8.15 12.34 -0.62
N ALA A 38 6.88 12.75 -0.55
CA ALA A 38 6.32 13.84 -1.33
C ALA A 38 5.08 14.42 -0.64
N VAL A 39 4.71 15.64 -0.98
CA VAL A 39 3.44 16.27 -0.60
C VAL A 39 2.60 16.45 -1.85
N THR A 40 1.33 16.06 -1.84
CA THR A 40 0.42 16.29 -2.96
C THR A 40 -0.61 17.37 -2.64
N ALA A 41 -0.97 18.15 -3.64
CA ALA A 41 -2.24 18.86 -3.69
C ALA A 41 -3.23 17.92 -4.38
N GLN A 42 -4.08 17.28 -3.58
CA GLN A 42 -4.95 16.20 -4.04
C GLN A 42 -6.31 16.31 -3.35
N ASN A 43 -7.35 15.98 -4.09
CA ASN A 43 -8.73 15.86 -3.61
C ASN A 43 -9.43 14.67 -4.28
N THR A 44 -10.75 14.55 -4.11
CA THR A 44 -11.54 13.44 -4.69
C THR A 44 -11.58 13.41 -6.22
N LEU A 45 -11.27 14.53 -6.88
CA LEU A 45 -11.21 14.64 -8.35
C LEU A 45 -9.86 14.23 -8.95
N GLY A 46 -8.78 14.20 -8.15
CA GLY A 46 -7.46 13.79 -8.60
C GLY A 46 -6.31 14.57 -7.96
N VAL A 47 -5.12 14.41 -8.53
CA VAL A 47 -3.87 15.06 -8.11
C VAL A 47 -3.65 16.29 -8.98
N GLN A 48 -3.59 17.47 -8.36
CA GLN A 48 -3.38 18.76 -9.02
C GLN A 48 -1.90 19.16 -9.04
N ALA A 49 -1.14 18.81 -7.98
CA ALA A 49 0.29 19.06 -7.88
C ALA A 49 0.99 18.03 -6.99
N VAL A 50 2.28 17.82 -7.22
CA VAL A 50 3.16 16.98 -6.41
C VAL A 50 4.46 17.73 -6.17
N GLU A 51 4.87 17.85 -4.91
CA GLU A 51 6.18 18.34 -4.51
C GLU A 51 6.95 17.16 -3.90
N GLU A 52 8.02 16.74 -4.57
CA GLU A 52 8.93 15.71 -4.08
C GLU A 52 9.81 16.29 -2.97
N LEU A 53 9.89 15.61 -1.84
CA LEU A 53 10.85 16.00 -0.80
C LEU A 53 12.27 15.59 -1.20
N SER A 54 13.24 16.38 -0.81
CA SER A 54 14.63 16.10 -1.15
C SER A 54 15.12 14.80 -0.49
N PRO A 55 16.04 14.06 -1.13
CA PRO A 55 16.60 12.84 -0.55
C PRO A 55 17.25 13.08 0.82
N GLU A 56 17.80 14.29 1.07
CA GLU A 56 18.43 14.67 2.32
C GLU A 56 17.41 14.74 3.47
N ILE A 57 16.22 15.32 3.24
CA ILE A 57 15.20 15.38 4.30
C ILE A 57 14.57 14.01 4.54
N VAL A 58 14.44 13.15 3.50
CA VAL A 58 13.99 11.78 3.67
C VAL A 58 15.02 10.97 4.49
N ASP A 59 16.31 11.15 4.22
CA ASP A 59 17.39 10.54 5.00
C ASP A 59 17.36 10.98 6.47
N ALA A 60 17.16 12.27 6.71
CA ALA A 60 17.06 12.83 8.05
C ALA A 60 15.85 12.28 8.83
N GLN A 61 14.68 12.15 8.19
CA GLN A 61 13.50 11.55 8.81
C GLN A 61 13.75 10.07 9.19
N LEU A 62 14.32 9.28 8.28
CA LEU A 62 14.66 7.87 8.53
C LEU A 62 15.69 7.74 9.65
N THR A 63 16.74 8.56 9.62
CA THR A 63 17.78 8.59 10.67
C THR A 63 17.15 8.91 12.01
N SER A 64 16.31 9.93 12.09
CA SER A 64 15.63 10.33 13.33
C SER A 64 14.82 9.20 13.93
N ILE A 65 14.02 8.49 13.13
CA ILE A 65 13.20 7.38 13.61
C ILE A 65 14.08 6.20 14.04
N PHE A 66 14.96 5.71 13.17
CA PHE A 66 15.74 4.51 13.44
C PHE A 66 16.80 4.67 14.54
N SER A 67 17.19 5.91 14.91
CA SER A 67 18.13 6.16 16.00
C SER A 67 17.50 6.09 17.38
N ASP A 68 16.17 6.21 17.51
CA ASP A 68 15.48 6.34 18.77
C ASP A 68 14.31 5.36 18.94
N ILE A 69 13.54 5.13 17.88
CA ILE A 69 12.27 4.43 17.97
C ILE A 69 12.39 3.01 17.37
N ARG A 70 11.97 2.01 18.16
CA ARG A 70 11.85 0.64 17.65
C ARG A 70 10.75 0.58 16.59
N VAL A 71 11.05 -0.04 15.47
CA VAL A 71 10.09 -0.34 14.40
C VAL A 71 9.81 -1.84 14.38
N ASP A 72 8.54 -2.25 14.31
CA ASP A 72 8.13 -3.66 14.29
C ASP A 72 7.71 -4.12 12.87
N ALA A 73 7.31 -3.20 11.99
CA ALA A 73 7.10 -3.45 10.56
C ALA A 73 7.18 -2.14 9.77
N ILE A 74 7.42 -2.24 8.47
CA ILE A 74 7.55 -1.09 7.56
C ILE A 74 6.62 -1.29 6.36
N LYS A 75 5.86 -0.24 6.00
CA LYS A 75 5.12 -0.17 4.74
C LYS A 75 5.75 0.89 3.85
N ILE A 76 6.00 0.57 2.60
CA ILE A 76 6.46 1.51 1.58
C ILE A 76 5.34 1.72 0.58
N GLY A 77 5.00 2.97 0.30
CA GLY A 77 4.04 3.35 -0.74
C GLY A 77 4.71 4.14 -1.86
N MET A 78 4.11 5.28 -2.23
CA MET A 78 4.62 6.12 -3.31
C MET A 78 6.01 6.69 -3.02
N VAL A 79 6.98 6.34 -3.87
CA VAL A 79 8.33 6.94 -3.90
C VAL A 79 8.69 7.20 -5.38
N SER A 80 8.64 8.45 -5.82
CA SER A 80 8.74 8.84 -7.23
C SER A 80 10.16 9.14 -7.73
N ASN A 81 11.13 9.26 -6.81
CA ASN A 81 12.49 9.70 -7.10
C ASN A 81 13.53 8.60 -6.87
N ALA A 82 14.37 8.31 -7.87
CA ALA A 82 15.37 7.25 -7.81
C ALA A 82 16.43 7.47 -6.70
N GLN A 83 16.81 8.72 -6.42
CA GLN A 83 17.76 9.01 -5.35
C GLN A 83 17.14 8.75 -3.98
N THR A 84 15.89 9.16 -3.79
CA THR A 84 15.10 8.86 -2.58
C THR A 84 14.95 7.36 -2.37
N ILE A 85 14.70 6.57 -3.44
CA ILE A 85 14.65 5.11 -3.38
C ILE A 85 15.96 4.52 -2.85
N ARG A 86 17.11 4.99 -3.34
CA ARG A 86 18.43 4.53 -2.88
C ARG A 86 18.71 4.90 -1.41
N VAL A 87 18.26 6.08 -0.99
CA VAL A 87 18.34 6.50 0.42
C VAL A 87 17.53 5.55 1.30
N ILE A 88 16.27 5.29 0.94
CA ILE A 88 15.40 4.36 1.67
C ILE A 88 16.04 2.97 1.73
N ALA A 89 16.47 2.42 0.60
CA ALA A 89 17.09 1.09 0.53
C ALA A 89 18.32 0.97 1.44
N ARG A 90 19.16 2.02 1.52
CA ARG A 90 20.33 2.05 2.41
C ARG A 90 19.96 1.87 3.89
N HIS A 91 18.87 2.49 4.35
CA HIS A 91 18.36 2.32 5.71
C HIS A 91 17.75 0.94 5.91
N LEU A 92 16.96 0.47 4.93
CA LEU A 92 16.21 -0.79 5.03
C LEU A 92 17.10 -2.03 5.03
N ARG A 93 18.27 -2.00 4.36
CA ARG A 93 19.26 -3.11 4.42
C ARG A 93 19.74 -3.45 5.83
N LYS A 94 19.55 -2.55 6.79
CA LYS A 94 19.92 -2.74 8.20
C LYS A 94 18.75 -3.26 9.04
N GLN A 95 17.56 -3.39 8.47
CA GLN A 95 16.35 -3.81 9.16
C GLN A 95 16.11 -5.30 8.95
N THR A 96 15.55 -5.94 9.98
CA THR A 96 15.16 -7.36 9.96
C THR A 96 13.65 -7.55 10.17
N VAL A 97 12.91 -6.45 10.22
CA VAL A 97 11.46 -6.45 10.39
C VAL A 97 10.75 -6.64 9.04
N PRO A 98 9.49 -7.10 9.04
CA PRO A 98 8.72 -7.21 7.80
C PRO A 98 8.63 -5.89 7.04
N ILE A 99 8.88 -5.94 5.73
CA ILE A 99 8.79 -4.80 4.81
C ILE A 99 7.73 -5.11 3.75
N ILE A 100 6.65 -4.35 3.75
CA ILE A 100 5.55 -4.46 2.79
C ILE A 100 5.68 -3.33 1.77
N LEU A 101 5.95 -3.69 0.51
CA LEU A 101 6.10 -2.75 -0.60
C LEU A 101 4.84 -2.73 -1.46
N ASP A 102 4.13 -1.61 -1.45
CA ASP A 102 3.05 -1.31 -2.40
C ASP A 102 3.68 -0.49 -3.55
N PRO A 103 3.89 -1.09 -4.74
CA PRO A 103 4.67 -0.47 -5.81
C PRO A 103 3.82 0.53 -6.59
N VAL A 104 3.37 1.59 -5.94
CA VAL A 104 2.46 2.59 -6.49
C VAL A 104 3.11 3.32 -7.66
N MET A 105 2.61 3.11 -8.88
CA MET A 105 3.14 3.70 -10.11
C MET A 105 2.23 4.77 -10.71
N VAL A 106 0.92 4.67 -10.45
CA VAL A 106 -0.10 5.54 -11.01
C VAL A 106 -1.11 5.90 -9.92
N ALA A 107 -1.46 7.18 -9.81
CA ALA A 107 -2.57 7.62 -8.96
C ALA A 107 -3.90 7.10 -9.52
N LYS A 108 -4.92 6.95 -8.66
CA LYS A 108 -6.26 6.47 -9.07
C LYS A 108 -6.91 7.32 -10.16
N GLY A 109 -6.51 8.57 -10.31
CA GLY A 109 -6.93 9.47 -11.40
C GLY A 109 -6.12 9.34 -12.71
N GLY A 110 -5.25 8.33 -12.85
CA GLY A 110 -4.43 8.11 -14.06
C GLY A 110 -3.14 8.94 -14.11
N HIS A 111 -2.86 9.77 -13.10
CA HIS A 111 -1.62 10.54 -13.06
C HIS A 111 -0.41 9.63 -12.79
N ALA A 112 0.58 9.65 -13.69
CA ALA A 112 1.81 8.88 -13.52
C ALA A 112 2.61 9.44 -12.32
N LEU A 113 2.88 8.58 -11.34
CA LEU A 113 3.59 8.95 -10.12
C LEU A 113 5.06 8.51 -10.13
N LEU A 114 5.44 7.60 -11.03
CA LEU A 114 6.76 7.02 -11.09
C LEU A 114 7.41 7.30 -12.46
N ARG A 115 8.63 7.82 -12.45
CA ARG A 115 9.45 8.00 -13.66
C ARG A 115 10.19 6.69 -13.96
N THR A 116 10.58 6.47 -15.21
CA THR A 116 11.28 5.24 -15.64
C THR A 116 12.53 4.93 -14.82
N GLU A 117 13.33 5.95 -14.48
CA GLU A 117 14.54 5.78 -13.67
C GLU A 117 14.21 5.36 -12.22
N ALA A 118 13.09 5.85 -11.68
CA ALA A 118 12.64 5.47 -10.35
C ALA A 118 12.04 4.05 -10.35
N GLU A 119 11.40 3.63 -11.44
CA GLU A 119 10.93 2.25 -11.62
C GLU A 119 12.11 1.25 -11.60
N GLN A 120 13.16 1.54 -12.34
CA GLN A 120 14.37 0.72 -12.33
C GLN A 120 15.01 0.65 -10.94
N ALA A 121 15.08 1.79 -10.23
CA ALA A 121 15.60 1.84 -8.87
C ALA A 121 14.71 1.05 -7.89
N LEU A 122 13.37 1.11 -8.04
CA LEU A 122 12.44 0.33 -7.23
C LEU A 122 12.69 -1.17 -7.42
N ILE A 123 12.82 -1.63 -8.67
CA ILE A 123 13.06 -3.02 -9.01
C ILE A 123 14.42 -3.50 -8.46
N SER A 124 15.48 -2.73 -8.65
CA SER A 124 16.82 -3.17 -8.27
C SER A 124 17.15 -2.98 -6.80
N GLU A 125 16.54 -2.02 -6.10
CA GLU A 125 16.93 -1.61 -4.76
C GLU A 125 15.90 -1.95 -3.68
N LEU A 126 14.59 -1.87 -3.96
CA LEU A 126 13.54 -2.08 -2.95
C LEU A 126 12.88 -3.45 -3.06
N LEU A 127 12.60 -3.98 -4.26
CA LEU A 127 12.00 -5.29 -4.42
C LEU A 127 12.78 -6.40 -3.68
N PRO A 128 14.14 -6.47 -3.77
CA PRO A 128 14.90 -7.50 -3.07
C PRO A 128 14.88 -7.39 -1.54
N LEU A 129 14.45 -6.24 -1.00
CA LEU A 129 14.35 -6.00 0.45
C LEU A 129 12.93 -6.26 0.99
N ALA A 130 11.95 -6.37 0.10
CA ALA A 130 10.56 -6.56 0.50
C ALA A 130 10.31 -7.99 1.01
N THR A 131 9.67 -8.10 2.18
CA THR A 131 9.09 -9.36 2.64
C THR A 131 7.87 -9.73 1.80
N LEU A 132 7.09 -8.72 1.39
CA LEU A 132 5.92 -8.85 0.54
C LEU A 132 5.83 -7.66 -0.40
N VAL A 133 5.58 -7.90 -1.69
CA VAL A 133 5.17 -6.88 -2.65
C VAL A 133 3.70 -7.05 -3.00
N THR A 134 2.94 -5.93 -3.14
CA THR A 134 1.49 -5.96 -3.33
C THR A 134 1.03 -5.26 -4.62
N PRO A 135 1.46 -5.67 -5.82
CA PRO A 135 1.08 -5.02 -7.07
C PRO A 135 -0.38 -5.29 -7.44
N ASN A 136 -1.02 -4.33 -8.10
CA ASN A 136 -2.22 -4.57 -8.90
C ASN A 136 -1.84 -5.06 -10.30
N LEU A 137 -2.83 -5.38 -11.17
CA LEU A 137 -2.55 -5.91 -12.51
C LEU A 137 -1.72 -4.94 -13.38
N PRO A 138 -2.07 -3.64 -13.52
CA PRO A 138 -1.24 -2.69 -14.27
C PRO A 138 0.19 -2.53 -13.72
N GLU A 139 0.37 -2.61 -12.41
CA GLU A 139 1.68 -2.57 -11.77
C GLU A 139 2.48 -3.85 -12.06
N ALA A 140 1.82 -5.00 -12.00
CA ALA A 140 2.44 -6.28 -12.34
C ALA A 140 2.87 -6.33 -13.82
N GLU A 141 2.03 -5.86 -14.74
CA GLU A 141 2.38 -5.72 -16.16
C GLU A 141 3.64 -4.88 -16.37
N ARG A 142 3.76 -3.75 -15.68
CA ARG A 142 4.96 -2.90 -15.75
C ARG A 142 6.20 -3.55 -15.16
N LEU A 143 6.06 -4.22 -14.03
CA LEU A 143 7.18 -4.87 -13.33
C LEU A 143 7.68 -6.10 -14.07
N THR A 144 6.82 -6.84 -14.77
CA THR A 144 7.16 -8.07 -15.48
C THR A 144 7.41 -7.87 -16.98
N GLY A 145 6.87 -6.79 -17.55
CA GLY A 145 6.84 -6.58 -19.00
C GLY A 145 5.85 -7.48 -19.73
N GLN A 146 4.95 -8.17 -19.03
CA GLN A 146 3.96 -9.10 -19.59
C GLN A 146 2.54 -8.57 -19.37
N SER A 147 1.62 -8.86 -20.30
CA SER A 147 0.20 -8.58 -20.12
C SER A 147 -0.42 -9.50 -19.08
N VAL A 148 -1.35 -8.98 -18.27
CA VAL A 148 -2.02 -9.71 -17.19
C VAL A 148 -3.53 -9.45 -17.24
N THR A 149 -4.24 -10.24 -18.05
CA THR A 149 -5.67 -10.05 -18.34
C THR A 149 -6.57 -11.16 -17.76
N ASN A 150 -5.97 -12.25 -17.31
CA ASN A 150 -6.68 -13.42 -16.77
C ASN A 150 -5.91 -14.06 -15.61
N LEU A 151 -6.52 -15.07 -14.98
CA LEU A 151 -5.97 -15.71 -13.79
C LEU A 151 -4.66 -16.48 -14.07
N GLU A 152 -4.52 -17.10 -15.23
CA GLU A 152 -3.31 -17.84 -15.61
C GLU A 152 -2.13 -16.88 -15.80
N GLU A 153 -2.35 -15.77 -16.48
CA GLU A 153 -1.33 -14.71 -16.63
C GLU A 153 -0.99 -14.07 -15.28
N MET A 154 -1.97 -13.93 -14.36
CA MET A 154 -1.70 -13.50 -12.99
C MET A 154 -0.74 -14.46 -12.27
N GLN A 155 -0.95 -15.77 -12.37
CA GLN A 155 -0.06 -16.77 -11.75
C GLN A 155 1.36 -16.67 -12.32
N LEU A 156 1.49 -16.57 -13.65
CA LEU A 156 2.80 -16.42 -14.29
C LEU A 156 3.52 -15.14 -13.84
N ALA A 157 2.83 -14.01 -13.83
CA ALA A 157 3.38 -12.73 -13.38
C ALA A 157 3.78 -12.78 -11.90
N MET A 158 2.97 -13.38 -11.04
CA MET A 158 3.24 -13.58 -9.62
C MET A 158 4.53 -14.38 -9.40
N HIS A 159 4.70 -15.50 -10.09
CA HIS A 159 5.91 -16.33 -9.98
C HIS A 159 7.15 -15.62 -10.53
N GLN A 160 7.01 -14.87 -11.62
CA GLN A 160 8.13 -14.07 -12.14
C GLN A 160 8.58 -13.02 -11.11
N LEU A 161 7.65 -12.31 -10.47
CA LEU A 161 7.98 -11.34 -9.43
C LEU A 161 8.59 -11.99 -8.20
N ALA A 162 8.12 -13.17 -7.81
CA ALA A 162 8.64 -13.92 -6.68
C ALA A 162 10.12 -14.32 -6.81
N THR A 163 10.68 -14.31 -8.02
CA THR A 163 12.13 -14.51 -8.21
C THR A 163 12.98 -13.33 -7.72
N GLN A 164 12.34 -12.17 -7.46
CA GLN A 164 13.01 -10.92 -7.11
C GLN A 164 12.69 -10.43 -5.68
N THR A 165 11.72 -11.06 -5.01
CA THR A 165 11.23 -10.66 -3.69
C THR A 165 10.85 -11.90 -2.85
N GLY A 166 10.63 -11.73 -1.53
CA GLY A 166 10.27 -12.85 -0.65
C GLY A 166 8.89 -13.44 -0.95
N ALA A 167 7.88 -12.60 -1.07
CA ALA A 167 6.50 -13.01 -1.36
C ALA A 167 5.78 -11.98 -2.25
N VAL A 168 4.72 -12.40 -2.92
CA VAL A 168 3.93 -11.56 -3.84
C VAL A 168 2.44 -11.72 -3.56
N LEU A 169 1.75 -10.61 -3.31
CA LEU A 169 0.30 -10.53 -3.31
C LEU A 169 -0.17 -9.79 -4.56
N LEU A 170 -0.54 -10.50 -5.61
CA LEU A 170 -1.05 -9.90 -6.83
C LEU A 170 -2.56 -9.64 -6.72
N LYS A 171 -2.95 -8.36 -6.78
CA LYS A 171 -4.32 -7.89 -6.58
C LYS A 171 -5.13 -7.99 -7.87
N GLY A 172 -6.12 -8.91 -7.93
CA GLY A 172 -6.94 -9.15 -9.13
C GLY A 172 -8.24 -8.35 -9.20
N GLY A 173 -8.38 -7.28 -8.44
CA GLY A 173 -9.59 -6.46 -8.42
C GLY A 173 -10.01 -5.85 -9.77
N HIS A 174 -9.15 -5.86 -10.78
CA HIS A 174 -9.43 -5.39 -12.14
C HIS A 174 -9.94 -6.49 -13.10
N LEU A 175 -9.87 -7.77 -12.73
CA LEU A 175 -10.45 -8.85 -13.52
C LEU A 175 -11.98 -8.83 -13.44
N SER A 176 -12.65 -9.42 -14.44
CA SER A 176 -14.10 -9.65 -14.40
C SER A 176 -14.47 -10.70 -13.35
N GLY A 177 -15.67 -10.58 -12.74
CA GLY A 177 -16.17 -11.50 -11.73
C GLY A 177 -15.78 -11.12 -10.30
N ALA A 178 -15.58 -12.12 -9.44
CA ALA A 178 -15.21 -11.89 -8.03
C ALA A 178 -13.81 -11.27 -7.90
N ALA A 179 -13.62 -10.43 -6.88
CA ALA A 179 -12.33 -9.83 -6.60
C ALA A 179 -11.37 -10.87 -6.00
N THR A 180 -10.55 -11.50 -6.86
CA THR A 180 -9.63 -12.56 -6.49
C THR A 180 -8.20 -12.02 -6.45
N ASP A 181 -7.52 -12.19 -5.31
CA ASP A 181 -6.10 -11.90 -5.15
C ASP A 181 -5.33 -13.21 -5.00
N LEU A 182 -4.13 -13.27 -5.55
CA LEU A 182 -3.22 -14.41 -5.45
C LEU A 182 -2.03 -14.05 -4.57
N LEU A 183 -1.76 -14.85 -3.56
CA LEU A 183 -0.56 -14.77 -2.74
C LEU A 183 0.34 -15.97 -3.05
N PHE A 184 1.59 -15.70 -3.36
CA PHE A 184 2.68 -16.66 -3.25
C PHE A 184 3.55 -16.27 -2.06
N ASP A 185 3.65 -17.12 -1.05
CA ASP A 185 4.32 -16.84 0.22
C ASP A 185 5.82 -17.23 0.21
N GLY A 186 6.31 -17.65 -0.95
CA GLY A 186 7.67 -18.19 -1.16
C GLY A 186 7.69 -19.73 -1.31
N GLU A 187 6.62 -20.40 -0.92
CA GLU A 187 6.49 -21.87 -0.97
C GLU A 187 5.17 -22.32 -1.62
N VAL A 188 4.05 -21.72 -1.22
CA VAL A 188 2.70 -22.14 -1.60
C VAL A 188 1.89 -20.97 -2.15
N GLU A 189 1.01 -21.29 -3.11
CA GLU A 189 0.01 -20.36 -3.61
C GLU A 189 -1.26 -20.41 -2.77
N HIS A 190 -1.75 -19.20 -2.42
CA HIS A 190 -3.02 -19.02 -1.75
C HIS A 190 -3.92 -18.11 -2.58
N ARG A 191 -5.23 -18.39 -2.57
CA ARG A 191 -6.24 -17.59 -3.26
C ARG A 191 -7.19 -16.96 -2.26
N PHE A 192 -7.36 -15.64 -2.36
CA PHE A 192 -8.30 -14.88 -1.54
C PHE A 192 -9.37 -14.26 -2.44
N THR A 193 -10.60 -14.72 -2.29
CA THR A 193 -11.73 -14.22 -3.08
C THR A 193 -12.70 -13.48 -2.17
N SER A 194 -13.15 -12.31 -2.60
CA SER A 194 -14.19 -11.54 -1.96
C SER A 194 -15.27 -11.14 -2.96
N GLU A 195 -16.47 -10.86 -2.46
CA GLU A 195 -17.53 -10.26 -3.24
C GLU A 195 -17.06 -8.94 -3.85
N ARG A 196 -17.44 -8.67 -5.10
CA ARG A 196 -17.24 -7.34 -5.69
C ARG A 196 -18.35 -6.42 -5.20
N LEU A 197 -17.94 -5.41 -4.46
CA LEU A 197 -18.88 -4.43 -3.92
C LEU A 197 -19.19 -3.36 -4.97
N ASP A 198 -20.48 -3.03 -5.10
CA ASP A 198 -20.94 -1.90 -5.91
C ASP A 198 -20.84 -0.62 -5.09
N ASN A 199 -19.61 -0.16 -4.85
CA ASN A 199 -19.31 1.09 -4.17
C ASN A 199 -18.22 1.85 -4.94
N GLN A 200 -18.53 3.10 -5.29
CA GLN A 200 -17.60 3.97 -6.02
C GLN A 200 -16.51 4.57 -5.11
N HIS A 201 -16.73 4.56 -3.78
CA HIS A 201 -15.83 5.18 -2.80
C HIS A 201 -14.69 4.22 -2.42
N THR A 202 -13.71 4.12 -3.31
CA THR A 202 -12.62 3.15 -3.24
C THR A 202 -11.24 3.83 -3.23
N HIS A 203 -11.18 5.16 -2.98
CA HIS A 203 -9.91 5.87 -2.89
C HIS A 203 -9.09 5.39 -1.69
N GLY A 204 -7.82 5.06 -1.93
CA GLY A 204 -6.90 4.56 -0.91
C GLY A 204 -6.99 3.07 -0.60
N THR A 205 -7.80 2.27 -1.32
CA THR A 205 -7.93 0.82 -1.10
C THR A 205 -6.59 0.09 -1.08
N GLY A 206 -5.67 0.37 -2.03
CA GLY A 206 -4.34 -0.24 -2.08
C GLY A 206 -3.49 0.11 -0.87
N CYS A 207 -3.40 1.40 -0.54
CA CYS A 207 -2.68 1.88 0.65
C CYS A 207 -3.24 1.25 1.93
N THR A 208 -4.57 1.19 2.07
CA THR A 208 -5.24 0.60 3.23
C THR A 208 -4.91 -0.90 3.36
N LEU A 209 -4.90 -1.65 2.23
CA LEU A 209 -4.56 -3.08 2.24
C LEU A 209 -3.12 -3.32 2.70
N SER A 210 -2.15 -2.66 2.06
CA SER A 210 -0.73 -2.83 2.39
C SER A 210 -0.40 -2.36 3.80
N ALA A 211 -1.04 -1.28 4.28
CA ALA A 211 -0.92 -0.82 5.66
C ALA A 211 -1.53 -1.82 6.66
N ALA A 212 -2.70 -2.39 6.35
CA ALA A 212 -3.32 -3.39 7.22
C ALA A 212 -2.46 -4.67 7.33
N ILE A 213 -1.86 -5.13 6.23
CA ILE A 213 -0.92 -6.27 6.26
C ILE A 213 0.27 -5.93 7.15
N ALA A 214 0.89 -4.75 6.99
CA ALA A 214 2.01 -4.32 7.83
C ALA A 214 1.65 -4.28 9.32
N ALA A 215 0.47 -3.77 9.66
CA ALA A 215 -0.01 -3.73 11.04
C ALA A 215 -0.20 -5.14 11.63
N ARG A 216 -0.78 -6.07 10.88
CA ARG A 216 -1.02 -7.46 11.30
C ARG A 216 0.29 -8.22 11.50
N MET A 217 1.23 -8.11 10.57
CA MET A 217 2.57 -8.70 10.72
C MET A 217 3.32 -8.10 11.92
N ALA A 218 3.21 -6.80 12.18
CA ALA A 218 3.78 -6.19 13.37
C ALA A 218 3.19 -6.76 14.67
N LEU A 219 1.92 -7.14 14.66
CA LEU A 219 1.25 -7.81 15.80
C LEU A 219 1.69 -9.26 15.99
N GLY A 220 2.43 -9.84 15.03
CA GLY A 220 3.00 -11.19 15.10
C GLY A 220 2.18 -12.26 14.37
N GLU A 221 1.20 -11.86 13.56
CA GLU A 221 0.47 -12.78 12.70
C GLU A 221 1.37 -13.25 11.54
N ASP A 222 1.18 -14.48 11.07
CA ASP A 222 1.85 -14.97 9.87
C ASP A 222 1.37 -14.24 8.61
N LEU A 223 2.10 -14.42 7.51
CA LEU A 223 1.82 -13.70 6.26
C LEU A 223 0.43 -14.03 5.69
N GLN A 224 0.04 -15.31 5.68
CA GLN A 224 -1.23 -15.74 5.11
C GLN A 224 -2.42 -15.18 5.89
N ASP A 225 -2.36 -15.24 7.23
CA ASP A 225 -3.40 -14.70 8.11
C ASP A 225 -3.44 -13.17 8.04
N SER A 226 -2.27 -12.51 8.01
CA SER A 226 -2.18 -11.06 7.82
C SER A 226 -2.87 -10.60 6.53
N VAL A 227 -2.64 -11.29 5.41
CA VAL A 227 -3.30 -10.99 4.13
C VAL A 227 -4.81 -11.24 4.19
N ARG A 228 -5.23 -12.38 4.77
CA ARG A 228 -6.65 -12.71 4.92
C ARG A 228 -7.41 -11.66 5.73
N GLN A 229 -6.88 -11.30 6.88
CA GLN A 229 -7.51 -10.32 7.77
C GLN A 229 -7.47 -8.91 7.18
N ALA A 230 -6.37 -8.52 6.52
CA ALA A 230 -6.28 -7.25 5.84
C ALA A 230 -7.29 -7.15 4.68
N LYS A 231 -7.49 -8.23 3.91
CA LYS A 231 -8.49 -8.26 2.84
C LYS A 231 -9.91 -8.13 3.39
N ASN A 232 -10.23 -8.80 4.49
CA ASN A 232 -11.52 -8.66 5.17
C ASN A 232 -11.72 -7.21 5.67
N TYR A 233 -10.73 -6.64 6.32
CA TYR A 233 -10.77 -5.25 6.80
C TYR A 233 -11.01 -4.25 5.66
N VAL A 234 -10.29 -4.40 4.54
CA VAL A 234 -10.45 -3.51 3.38
C VAL A 234 -11.81 -3.72 2.70
N THR A 235 -12.32 -4.94 2.62
CA THR A 235 -13.65 -5.22 2.07
C THR A 235 -14.71 -4.47 2.87
N GLU A 236 -14.65 -4.52 4.20
CA GLU A 236 -15.55 -3.76 5.06
C GLU A 236 -15.31 -2.24 4.95
N ALA A 237 -14.06 -1.78 4.85
CA ALA A 237 -13.75 -0.38 4.64
C ALA A 237 -14.33 0.16 3.32
N ILE A 238 -14.35 -0.65 2.25
CA ILE A 238 -15.00 -0.31 0.97
C ILE A 238 -16.52 -0.32 1.14
N ARG A 239 -17.09 -1.33 1.81
CA ARG A 239 -18.55 -1.44 2.04
C ARG A 239 -19.11 -0.20 2.73
N HIS A 240 -18.33 0.37 3.65
CA HIS A 240 -18.65 1.59 4.41
C HIS A 240 -18.01 2.86 3.83
N GLY A 241 -17.42 2.80 2.64
CA GLY A 241 -16.87 3.97 1.94
C GLY A 241 -17.98 5.00 1.71
N PHE A 242 -17.63 6.28 1.81
CA PHE A 242 -18.60 7.38 1.81
C PHE A 242 -18.24 8.48 0.81
N ALA A 243 -19.25 9.24 0.39
CA ALA A 243 -19.07 10.39 -0.47
C ALA A 243 -18.32 11.50 0.29
N LEU A 244 -17.28 12.03 -0.35
CA LEU A 244 -16.51 13.17 0.14
C LEU A 244 -16.12 14.03 -1.08
N GLY A 245 -16.69 15.21 -1.20
CA GLY A 245 -16.49 16.03 -2.39
C GLY A 245 -17.25 15.49 -3.62
N GLN A 246 -16.79 15.83 -4.83
CA GLN A 246 -17.49 15.57 -6.10
C GLN A 246 -16.94 14.35 -6.87
N GLY A 247 -15.87 13.74 -6.40
CA GLY A 247 -15.20 12.62 -7.07
C GLY A 247 -15.29 11.33 -6.27
N ILE A 248 -14.27 10.48 -6.45
CA ILE A 248 -14.18 9.19 -5.77
C ILE A 248 -13.86 9.41 -4.30
N GLY A 249 -14.80 9.07 -3.42
CA GLY A 249 -14.62 9.15 -1.98
C GLY A 249 -13.68 8.08 -1.42
N PRO A 250 -13.23 8.25 -0.16
CA PRO A 250 -12.32 7.32 0.50
C PRO A 250 -13.04 6.08 1.03
N THR A 251 -12.27 5.02 1.27
CA THR A 251 -12.67 3.90 2.11
C THR A 251 -12.80 4.35 3.57
N HIS A 252 -13.65 3.67 4.35
CA HIS A 252 -13.88 4.02 5.75
C HIS A 252 -12.94 3.26 6.69
N HIS A 253 -11.80 3.85 7.05
CA HIS A 253 -10.78 3.20 7.87
C HIS A 253 -11.27 2.83 9.29
N PHE A 254 -12.22 3.58 9.86
CA PHE A 254 -12.71 3.38 11.22
C PHE A 254 -14.10 2.71 11.28
N HIS A 255 -14.51 2.01 10.22
CA HIS A 255 -15.83 1.38 10.11
C HIS A 255 -16.20 0.47 11.30
N SER A 256 -15.24 -0.16 11.97
CA SER A 256 -15.48 -1.02 13.13
C SER A 256 -15.58 -0.23 14.45
N LEU A 257 -15.01 0.97 14.53
CA LEU A 257 -14.93 1.77 15.74
C LEU A 257 -16.05 2.82 15.83
N TRP A 258 -16.60 3.27 14.68
CA TRP A 258 -17.59 4.36 14.63
C TRP A 258 -18.99 3.87 14.27
N ARG A 259 -19.29 2.58 14.48
CA ARG A 259 -20.60 1.99 14.12
C ARG A 259 -21.80 2.62 14.83
N ASP A 260 -21.60 3.18 16.03
CA ASP A 260 -22.66 3.74 16.86
C ASP A 260 -22.68 5.27 16.89
N THR A 261 -21.85 5.94 16.12
CA THR A 261 -21.87 7.40 16.01
C THR A 261 -22.73 7.78 14.81
N HIS A 262 -23.80 8.57 15.02
CA HIS A 262 -24.68 9.13 13.98
C HIS A 262 -23.96 10.09 13.00
N VAL A 263 -22.71 9.79 12.66
CA VAL A 263 -21.84 10.57 11.76
C VAL A 263 -22.32 10.52 10.29
N TYR A 264 -23.33 9.68 10.00
CA TYR A 264 -23.79 9.40 8.63
C TYR A 264 -25.19 9.92 8.31
N ASP A 265 -25.75 10.83 9.14
CA ASP A 265 -26.99 11.49 8.76
C ASP A 265 -26.68 12.46 7.60
N HIS A 266 -26.85 11.95 6.40
CA HIS A 266 -26.78 12.71 5.16
C HIS A 266 -28.10 13.44 4.98
N SER A 267 -28.23 14.66 5.53
CA SER A 267 -29.19 15.62 5.09
C SER A 267 -28.70 16.35 3.85
#